data_bfe3d56096cc5bd8c254d6b28de38b59
#
_entry.id   bfe3d56096cc5bd8c254d6b28de38b59
#
_cell.length_a   1.000
_cell.length_b   1.000
_cell.length_c   1.000
_cell.angle_alpha   90.00
_cell.angle_beta   90.00
_cell.angle_gamma   90.00
#
_symmetry.space_group_name_H-M   'P 1'
#
loop_
_entity.id
_entity.type
_entity.pdbx_description
1 polymer ?
#
loop_
_entity_poly.entity_id
_entity_poly.type
_entity_poly.pdbx_seq_one_letter_code
_entity_poly.pdbx_strand_id
1 'polypeptide(L)'
;VSAMESSVRIIGEYTGEGKFFLGEIPPYLDIIDVQKAPYKVKLTDSSFEIELERYVERDGTLYDRLLSKWAIYKEGVERDQLVSHAHQADEIHAFQNLPAIKLTSKKGLGGIIPNQYISDFTSLGISSATINVCITQFMHLTPRAGDIAHTYGGRTYYMDEGYLKSLLDVPLLEAAKRNIAVAAIILVEPAAKCVDPDLGVLLQHPDYERGVYTMPNMTTLESVNCYAAAFDFLAKRYCTADNRYGRIAHWIMHNEVDGGLSWTNMGVKPVTIFSDTYIKSMRMCYNIVRQYDEHAEVFASFSHSWTDISNVGDRKSTR
;
A
#
# COMPACT_ATOMS: atom_id res chain seq x y z
N VAL A 1 17.26 0.60 -6.79
CA VAL A 1 17.20 0.28 -5.34
C VAL A 1 16.69 -1.14 -5.18
N SER A 2 17.46 -1.99 -4.49
CA SER A 2 17.08 -3.38 -4.23
C SER A 2 16.80 -3.57 -2.74
N ALA A 3 15.67 -4.20 -2.40
CA ALA A 3 15.32 -4.56 -1.03
C ALA A 3 15.46 -6.07 -0.84
N MET A 4 16.40 -6.43 0.00
CA MET A 4 16.68 -7.82 0.41
C MET A 4 15.90 -8.16 1.69
N GLU A 5 16.10 -9.34 2.23
CA GLU A 5 15.43 -9.75 3.46
C GLU A 5 15.80 -8.86 4.66
N SER A 6 17.07 -8.52 4.82
CA SER A 6 17.60 -7.75 5.96
C SER A 6 18.27 -6.43 5.59
N SER A 7 18.45 -6.14 4.30
CA SER A 7 19.13 -4.91 3.85
C SER A 7 18.41 -4.21 2.71
N VAL A 8 18.74 -2.93 2.52
CA VAL A 8 18.38 -2.15 1.33
C VAL A 8 19.67 -1.68 0.69
N ARG A 9 19.85 -1.98 -0.60
CA ARG A 9 21.02 -1.63 -1.40
C ARG A 9 20.65 -0.56 -2.41
N ILE A 10 21.38 0.56 -2.38
CA ILE A 10 21.18 1.70 -3.25
C ILE A 10 22.43 1.87 -4.12
N ILE A 11 22.26 1.72 -5.43
CA ILE A 11 23.31 1.96 -6.42
C ILE A 11 22.92 3.17 -7.23
N GLY A 12 23.85 4.08 -7.47
CA GLY A 12 23.59 5.25 -8.26
C GLY A 12 24.85 5.93 -8.76
N GLU A 13 24.63 6.86 -9.66
CA GLU A 13 25.65 7.75 -10.19
C GLU A 13 25.10 9.17 -10.29
N TYR A 14 25.98 10.16 -10.25
CA TYR A 14 25.64 11.55 -10.44
C TYR A 14 26.76 12.29 -11.17
N THR A 15 26.42 13.40 -11.78
CA THR A 15 27.36 14.27 -12.49
C THR A 15 27.28 15.70 -11.98
N GLY A 16 28.36 16.45 -12.16
CA GLY A 16 28.43 17.87 -11.80
C GLY A 16 29.38 18.13 -10.65
N GLU A 17 29.60 19.44 -10.36
CA GLU A 17 30.47 19.90 -9.29
C GLU A 17 29.68 20.30 -8.05
N GLY A 18 30.26 20.09 -6.87
CA GLY A 18 29.68 20.43 -5.58
C GLY A 18 29.64 19.26 -4.61
N LYS A 19 28.94 19.44 -3.51
CA LYS A 19 28.73 18.38 -2.50
C LYS A 19 27.34 17.76 -2.70
N PHE A 20 27.32 16.45 -2.80
CA PHE A 20 26.12 15.66 -3.00
C PHE A 20 25.85 14.74 -1.81
N PHE A 21 24.59 14.46 -1.60
CA PHE A 21 24.11 13.58 -0.53
C PHE A 21 23.05 12.63 -1.07
N LEU A 22 23.06 11.40 -0.57
CA LEU A 22 21.90 10.50 -0.67
C LEU A 22 21.02 10.74 0.56
N GLY A 23 19.73 11.01 0.33
CA GLY A 23 18.73 11.19 1.37
C GLY A 23 17.66 10.11 1.35
N GLU A 24 17.27 9.62 2.52
CA GLU A 24 16.14 8.74 2.72
C GLU A 24 14.85 9.55 2.91
N ILE A 25 13.79 9.18 2.19
CA ILE A 25 12.49 9.85 2.23
C ILE A 25 11.42 8.82 2.58
N PRO A 26 11.10 8.64 3.87
CA PRO A 26 9.98 7.81 4.29
C PRO A 26 8.64 8.36 3.78
N PRO A 27 7.57 7.55 3.70
CA PRO A 27 6.26 7.99 3.21
C PRO A 27 5.68 9.19 3.99
N TYR A 28 5.99 9.34 5.26
CA TYR A 28 5.53 10.44 6.12
C TYR A 28 6.32 11.75 5.96
N LEU A 29 7.30 11.79 5.06
CA LEU A 29 8.03 13.01 4.72
C LEU A 29 7.79 13.40 3.26
N ASP A 30 7.84 14.71 3.00
CA ASP A 30 7.85 15.23 1.65
C ASP A 30 9.27 15.24 1.08
N ILE A 31 9.37 15.07 -0.24
CA ILE A 31 10.65 15.04 -0.95
C ILE A 31 11.45 16.34 -0.79
N ILE A 32 10.78 17.45 -0.52
CA ILE A 32 11.42 18.76 -0.29
C ILE A 32 11.95 18.93 1.13
N ASP A 33 11.56 18.06 2.06
CA ASP A 33 11.93 18.13 3.48
C ASP A 33 13.21 17.33 3.79
N VAL A 34 14.17 17.33 2.85
CA VAL A 34 15.41 16.54 2.99
C VAL A 34 16.22 16.85 4.23
N GLN A 35 16.11 18.06 4.78
CA GLN A 35 16.75 18.42 6.05
C GLN A 35 16.22 17.59 7.23
N LYS A 36 14.98 17.09 7.12
CA LYS A 36 14.34 16.20 8.08
C LYS A 36 14.57 14.71 7.77
N ALA A 37 15.32 14.41 6.68
CA ALA A 37 15.60 13.03 6.30
C ALA A 37 16.27 12.28 7.46
N PRO A 38 15.72 11.13 7.91
CA PRO A 38 16.27 10.40 9.06
C PRO A 38 17.61 9.74 8.76
N TYR A 39 17.96 9.64 7.49
CA TYR A 39 19.27 9.22 7.01
C TYR A 39 19.69 10.10 5.84
N LYS A 40 20.87 10.68 5.96
CA LYS A 40 21.51 11.52 4.94
C LYS A 40 23.01 11.26 4.97
N VAL A 41 23.55 10.79 3.86
CA VAL A 41 24.99 10.49 3.74
C VAL A 41 25.61 11.28 2.61
N LYS A 42 26.79 11.85 2.87
CA LYS A 42 27.58 12.55 1.86
C LYS A 42 28.15 11.55 0.86
N LEU A 43 27.99 11.85 -0.42
CA LEU A 43 28.58 11.09 -1.51
C LEU A 43 29.99 11.66 -1.82
N THR A 44 30.98 10.80 -1.89
CA THR A 44 32.38 11.17 -2.16
C THR A 44 32.77 10.90 -3.60
N ASP A 45 32.17 9.88 -4.19
CA ASP A 45 32.46 9.42 -5.54
C ASP A 45 31.23 9.60 -6.43
N SER A 46 31.45 9.87 -7.71
CA SER A 46 30.37 10.07 -8.70
C SER A 46 29.54 8.81 -8.97
N SER A 47 30.07 7.65 -8.65
CA SER A 47 29.35 6.37 -8.63
C SER A 47 29.43 5.79 -7.22
N PHE A 48 28.32 5.32 -6.68
CA PHE A 48 28.26 4.82 -5.32
C PHE A 48 27.38 3.59 -5.20
N GLU A 49 27.70 2.80 -4.19
CA GLU A 49 26.93 1.68 -3.72
C GLU A 49 26.84 1.76 -2.19
N ILE A 50 25.64 1.81 -1.66
CA ILE A 50 25.38 1.92 -0.23
C ILE A 50 24.43 0.80 0.16
N GLU A 51 24.82 0.00 1.15
CA GLU A 51 23.99 -1.02 1.76
C GLU A 51 23.67 -0.63 3.20
N LEU A 52 22.40 -0.71 3.57
CA LEU A 52 21.87 -0.33 4.87
C LEU A 52 21.02 -1.43 5.45
N GLU A 53 20.98 -1.55 6.78
CA GLU A 53 19.99 -2.37 7.46
C GLU A 53 18.58 -1.94 7.05
N ARG A 54 17.74 -2.92 6.70
CA ARG A 54 16.38 -2.67 6.28
C ARG A 54 15.51 -2.18 7.43
N TYR A 55 15.64 -2.80 8.59
CA TYR A 55 14.85 -2.46 9.76
C TYR A 55 15.64 -1.54 10.69
N VAL A 56 15.07 -0.40 11.02
CA VAL A 56 15.73 0.61 11.83
C VAL A 56 14.76 1.17 12.89
N GLU A 57 15.27 1.35 14.09
CA GLU A 57 14.49 1.99 15.15
C GLU A 57 14.43 3.50 14.93
N ARG A 58 13.22 4.07 15.04
CA ARG A 58 12.94 5.49 14.98
C ARG A 58 11.91 5.85 16.03
N ASP A 59 12.24 6.74 16.93
CA ASP A 59 11.34 7.19 18.01
C ASP A 59 10.69 6.01 18.78
N GLY A 60 11.45 4.96 19.06
CA GLY A 60 10.97 3.76 19.76
C GLY A 60 10.11 2.82 18.91
N THR A 61 10.06 3.06 17.60
CA THR A 61 9.26 2.28 16.65
C THR A 61 10.15 1.70 15.55
N LEU A 62 10.01 0.41 15.27
CA LEU A 62 10.73 -0.24 14.19
C LEU A 62 10.15 0.20 12.83
N TYR A 63 11.01 0.72 11.96
CA TYR A 63 10.63 1.16 10.62
C TYR A 63 11.30 0.28 9.56
N ASP A 64 10.55 -0.09 8.52
CA ASP A 64 11.04 -0.83 7.37
C ASP A 64 11.42 0.11 6.23
N ARG A 65 12.70 0.19 5.89
CA ARG A 65 13.25 1.01 4.80
C ARG A 65 12.82 0.55 3.40
N LEU A 66 12.21 -0.62 3.27
CA LEU A 66 11.50 -1.03 2.04
C LEU A 66 10.48 0.02 1.59
N LEU A 67 9.89 0.76 2.54
CA LEU A 67 8.86 1.76 2.27
C LEU A 67 9.43 3.12 1.84
N SER A 68 10.74 3.34 1.99
CA SER A 68 11.38 4.61 1.70
C SER A 68 11.63 4.85 0.21
N LYS A 69 11.58 6.12 -0.19
CA LYS A 69 12.19 6.62 -1.42
C LYS A 69 13.62 7.07 -1.13
N TRP A 70 14.45 7.10 -2.15
CA TRP A 70 15.85 7.54 -2.08
C TRP A 70 16.12 8.55 -3.19
N ALA A 71 16.77 9.66 -2.85
CA ALA A 71 17.08 10.69 -3.84
C ALA A 71 18.45 11.33 -3.56
N ILE A 72 19.05 11.88 -4.61
CA ILE A 72 20.30 12.64 -4.53
C ILE A 72 19.97 14.12 -4.41
N TYR A 73 20.64 14.75 -3.46
CA TYR A 73 20.57 16.19 -3.19
C TYR A 73 21.94 16.82 -3.32
N LYS A 74 21.98 18.06 -3.83
CA LYS A 74 23.15 18.91 -3.85
C LYS A 74 23.07 19.92 -2.73
N GLU A 75 24.17 20.11 -1.98
CA GLU A 75 24.28 21.14 -0.94
C GLU A 75 23.99 22.53 -1.54
N GLY A 76 23.06 23.26 -0.95
CA GLY A 76 22.71 24.62 -1.32
C GLY A 76 23.01 25.60 -0.20
N VAL A 77 23.03 26.90 -0.51
CA VAL A 77 23.32 27.96 0.47
C VAL A 77 22.20 28.10 1.50
N GLU A 78 20.95 28.13 1.05
CA GLU A 78 19.77 28.26 1.92
C GLU A 78 19.13 26.89 2.22
N ARG A 79 19.09 26.04 1.22
CA ARG A 79 18.55 24.67 1.32
C ARG A 79 19.20 23.76 0.29
N ASP A 80 19.23 22.47 0.59
CA ASP A 80 19.66 21.46 -0.35
C ASP A 80 18.67 21.34 -1.52
N GLN A 81 19.20 21.11 -2.70
CA GLN A 81 18.45 21.01 -3.94
C GLN A 81 18.33 19.55 -4.38
N LEU A 82 17.13 19.11 -4.65
CA LEU A 82 16.88 17.83 -5.29
C LEU A 82 17.49 17.83 -6.69
N VAL A 83 18.34 16.86 -7.00
CA VAL A 83 19.01 16.73 -8.31
C VAL A 83 18.77 15.40 -9.00
N SER A 84 18.06 14.48 -8.38
CA SER A 84 17.60 13.23 -8.99
C SER A 84 16.10 13.04 -8.81
N HIS A 85 15.50 12.14 -9.58
CA HIS A 85 14.22 11.56 -9.20
C HIS A 85 14.38 10.79 -7.89
N ALA A 86 13.30 10.68 -7.12
CA ALA A 86 13.26 9.81 -5.96
C ALA A 86 12.86 8.40 -6.39
N HIS A 87 13.66 7.41 -6.00
CA HIS A 87 13.47 6.00 -6.36
C HIS A 87 13.07 5.17 -5.14
N GLN A 88 12.08 4.32 -5.31
CA GLN A 88 11.74 3.25 -4.37
C GLN A 88 12.43 1.95 -4.81
N ALA A 89 12.31 0.90 -4.00
CA ALA A 89 12.81 -0.41 -4.39
C ALA A 89 12.15 -0.90 -5.69
N ASP A 90 12.98 -1.23 -6.68
CA ASP A 90 12.57 -1.79 -7.97
C ASP A 90 12.69 -3.31 -7.95
N GLU A 91 13.69 -3.81 -7.20
CA GLU A 91 13.92 -5.23 -6.95
C GLU A 91 13.57 -5.53 -5.50
N ILE A 92 12.66 -6.46 -5.30
CA ILE A 92 12.16 -6.85 -3.98
C ILE A 92 12.37 -8.34 -3.81
N HIS A 93 13.11 -8.72 -2.76
CA HIS A 93 13.32 -10.12 -2.42
C HIS A 93 12.00 -10.77 -2.02
N ALA A 94 11.62 -11.83 -2.74
CA ALA A 94 10.44 -12.61 -2.44
C ALA A 94 10.78 -13.73 -1.43
N PHE A 95 9.95 -13.89 -0.40
CA PHE A 95 10.10 -14.94 0.61
C PHE A 95 9.80 -16.34 0.06
N GLN A 96 9.06 -16.39 -1.04
CA GLN A 96 8.65 -17.63 -1.70
C GLN A 96 8.40 -17.39 -3.18
N ASN A 97 8.41 -18.47 -3.96
CA ASN A 97 8.07 -18.43 -5.38
C ASN A 97 6.68 -19.05 -5.56
N LEU A 98 5.68 -18.21 -5.79
CA LEU A 98 4.31 -18.65 -6.10
C LEU A 98 4.11 -18.74 -7.62
N PRO A 99 3.35 -19.74 -8.11
CA PRO A 99 3.05 -19.79 -9.53
C PRO A 99 2.14 -18.61 -9.96
N ALA A 100 2.45 -18.02 -11.11
CA ALA A 100 1.58 -17.04 -11.73
C ALA A 100 0.22 -17.68 -12.07
N ILE A 101 -0.89 -16.97 -11.77
CA ILE A 101 -2.23 -17.42 -12.16
C ILE A 101 -2.41 -17.16 -13.64
N LYS A 102 -2.76 -18.20 -14.42
CA LYS A 102 -3.03 -18.08 -15.85
C LYS A 102 -4.52 -17.92 -16.06
N LEU A 103 -4.92 -16.79 -16.64
CA LEU A 103 -6.32 -16.57 -17.01
C LEU A 103 -6.72 -17.47 -18.19
N THR A 104 -7.81 -18.19 -18.03
CA THR A 104 -8.35 -19.08 -19.08
C THR A 104 -9.41 -18.40 -19.95
N SER A 105 -9.94 -17.27 -19.51
CA SER A 105 -10.88 -16.44 -20.23
C SER A 105 -10.69 -14.97 -19.91
N LYS A 106 -11.33 -14.09 -20.71
CA LYS A 106 -11.37 -12.63 -20.41
C LYS A 106 -12.59 -12.23 -19.58
N LYS A 107 -13.37 -13.21 -19.12
CA LYS A 107 -14.55 -12.95 -18.29
C LYS A 107 -14.14 -12.76 -16.84
N GLY A 108 -14.69 -11.73 -16.21
CA GLY A 108 -14.50 -11.44 -14.79
C GLY A 108 -15.83 -11.12 -14.10
N LEU A 109 -15.86 -11.26 -12.78
CA LEU A 109 -16.98 -10.89 -11.93
C LEU A 109 -16.56 -9.75 -11.02
N GLY A 110 -17.27 -8.62 -11.10
CA GLY A 110 -17.07 -7.48 -10.22
C GLY A 110 -17.77 -7.68 -8.88
N GLY A 111 -16.99 -7.70 -7.77
CA GLY A 111 -17.52 -7.79 -6.42
C GLY A 111 -18.05 -9.18 -6.03
N ILE A 112 -17.16 -10.05 -5.55
CA ILE A 112 -17.59 -11.29 -4.92
C ILE A 112 -18.35 -10.96 -3.63
N ILE A 113 -19.59 -11.47 -3.52
CA ILE A 113 -20.38 -11.37 -2.30
C ILE A 113 -20.25 -12.69 -1.54
N PRO A 114 -19.80 -12.69 -0.28
CA PRO A 114 -19.65 -13.90 0.50
C PRO A 114 -20.94 -14.72 0.56
N ASN A 115 -20.80 -16.02 0.41
CA ASN A 115 -21.89 -16.99 0.47
C ASN A 115 -23.02 -16.80 -0.58
N GLN A 116 -22.83 -15.96 -1.59
CA GLN A 116 -23.77 -15.74 -2.67
C GLN A 116 -23.10 -16.03 -4.02
N TYR A 117 -23.87 -16.57 -4.95
CA TYR A 117 -23.50 -16.74 -6.37
C TYR A 117 -22.19 -17.51 -6.64
N ILE A 118 -21.71 -18.34 -5.69
CA ILE A 118 -20.50 -19.17 -5.92
C ILE A 118 -20.67 -20.10 -7.13
N SER A 119 -21.91 -20.55 -7.40
CA SER A 119 -22.23 -21.30 -8.60
C SER A 119 -21.91 -20.55 -9.90
N ASP A 120 -21.97 -19.20 -9.86
CA ASP A 120 -21.72 -18.36 -11.03
C ASP A 120 -20.25 -18.38 -11.44
N PHE A 121 -19.34 -18.69 -10.53
CA PHE A 121 -17.92 -18.87 -10.85
C PHE A 121 -17.71 -19.92 -11.95
N THR A 122 -18.48 -21.00 -11.88
CA THR A 122 -18.41 -22.09 -12.85
C THR A 122 -19.36 -21.85 -14.03
N SER A 123 -20.62 -21.48 -13.77
CA SER A 123 -21.64 -21.33 -14.81
C SER A 123 -21.32 -20.23 -15.81
N LEU A 124 -20.70 -19.13 -15.36
CA LEU A 124 -20.27 -18.02 -16.22
C LEU A 124 -18.90 -18.25 -16.87
N GLY A 125 -18.11 -19.22 -16.39
CA GLY A 125 -16.77 -19.49 -16.88
C GLY A 125 -15.82 -18.30 -16.69
N ILE A 126 -15.88 -17.67 -15.53
CA ILE A 126 -15.00 -16.55 -15.18
C ILE A 126 -13.60 -17.06 -14.84
N SER A 127 -12.58 -16.24 -15.07
CA SER A 127 -11.21 -16.50 -14.64
C SER A 127 -10.62 -15.39 -13.78
N SER A 128 -11.36 -14.30 -13.58
CA SER A 128 -10.99 -13.23 -12.65
C SER A 128 -12.18 -12.71 -11.86
N ALA A 129 -11.93 -12.12 -10.70
CA ALA A 129 -12.96 -11.48 -9.89
C ALA A 129 -12.35 -10.37 -9.01
N THR A 130 -13.20 -9.51 -8.46
CA THR A 130 -12.78 -8.54 -7.42
C THR A 130 -13.49 -8.84 -6.11
N ILE A 131 -12.86 -8.46 -4.99
CA ILE A 131 -13.44 -8.49 -3.65
C ILE A 131 -13.09 -7.20 -2.91
N ASN A 132 -14.06 -6.64 -2.20
CA ASN A 132 -13.81 -5.49 -1.33
C ASN A 132 -13.17 -5.95 -0.02
N VAL A 133 -12.08 -5.29 0.37
CA VAL A 133 -11.35 -5.53 1.61
C VAL A 133 -11.26 -4.23 2.39
N CYS A 134 -12.17 -4.04 3.32
CA CYS A 134 -12.19 -2.87 4.18
C CYS A 134 -11.37 -3.16 5.45
N ILE A 135 -10.12 -2.66 5.48
CA ILE A 135 -9.17 -2.99 6.56
C ILE A 135 -9.63 -2.51 7.93
N THR A 136 -10.39 -1.43 7.98
CA THR A 136 -10.95 -0.84 9.20
C THR A 136 -12.12 -1.61 9.81
N GLN A 137 -12.60 -2.66 9.14
CA GLN A 137 -13.68 -3.51 9.63
C GLN A 137 -13.20 -4.77 10.36
N PHE A 138 -11.92 -5.11 10.28
CA PHE A 138 -11.39 -6.31 10.94
C PHE A 138 -10.10 -6.08 11.74
N MET A 139 -9.50 -4.89 11.68
CA MET A 139 -8.25 -4.58 12.37
C MET A 139 -8.50 -3.74 13.62
N HIS A 140 -7.80 -4.06 14.72
CA HIS A 140 -7.94 -3.41 16.02
C HIS A 140 -6.58 -3.13 16.65
N LEU A 141 -6.53 -2.17 17.57
CA LEU A 141 -5.34 -1.85 18.39
C LEU A 141 -5.30 -2.65 19.70
N THR A 142 -6.45 -3.14 20.18
CA THR A 142 -6.57 -3.87 21.43
C THR A 142 -7.15 -5.27 21.16
N PRO A 143 -6.66 -6.32 21.86
CA PRO A 143 -7.10 -7.69 21.61
C PRO A 143 -8.56 -7.90 22.00
N ARG A 144 -9.26 -8.69 21.20
CA ARG A 144 -10.60 -9.22 21.46
C ARG A 144 -10.55 -10.74 21.42
N ALA A 145 -11.55 -11.39 22.01
CA ALA A 145 -11.62 -12.85 22.00
C ALA A 145 -11.75 -13.38 20.55
N GLY A 146 -10.85 -14.25 20.16
CA GLY A 146 -10.83 -14.83 18.80
C GLY A 146 -10.04 -14.05 17.77
N ASP A 147 -9.39 -12.93 18.14
CA ASP A 147 -8.53 -12.19 17.23
C ASP A 147 -7.22 -12.92 16.93
N ILE A 148 -6.71 -12.69 15.74
CA ILE A 148 -5.37 -13.10 15.33
C ILE A 148 -4.39 -11.96 15.62
N ALA A 149 -3.41 -12.19 16.48
CA ALA A 149 -2.34 -11.23 16.75
C ALA A 149 -1.34 -11.18 15.57
N HIS A 150 -0.99 -9.98 15.14
CA HIS A 150 -0.04 -9.72 14.08
C HIS A 150 0.90 -8.57 14.46
N THR A 151 2.20 -8.83 14.47
CA THR A 151 3.21 -7.83 14.84
C THR A 151 3.87 -7.25 13.58
N TYR A 152 3.86 -5.93 13.48
CA TYR A 152 4.55 -5.16 12.44
C TYR A 152 5.09 -3.86 13.02
N GLY A 153 6.30 -3.46 12.63
CA GLY A 153 6.91 -2.23 13.11
C GLY A 153 7.11 -2.15 14.64
N GLY A 154 7.26 -3.31 15.31
CA GLY A 154 7.39 -3.40 16.77
C GLY A 154 6.07 -3.28 17.54
N ARG A 155 4.93 -3.11 16.85
CA ARG A 155 3.59 -3.06 17.46
C ARG A 155 2.77 -4.28 17.08
N THR A 156 1.96 -4.80 18.01
CA THR A 156 0.98 -5.85 17.71
C THR A 156 -0.38 -5.22 17.40
N TYR A 157 -0.95 -5.66 16.29
CA TYR A 157 -2.30 -5.39 15.85
C TYR A 157 -3.13 -6.67 15.94
N TYR A 158 -4.44 -6.56 16.00
CA TYR A 158 -5.34 -7.68 16.18
C TYR A 158 -6.36 -7.71 15.05
N MET A 159 -6.56 -8.90 14.46
CA MET A 159 -7.40 -9.07 13.28
C MET A 159 -8.58 -9.98 13.63
N ASP A 160 -9.81 -9.51 13.43
CA ASP A 160 -11.03 -10.26 13.69
C ASP A 160 -11.09 -11.52 12.80
N GLU A 161 -10.82 -12.68 13.41
CA GLU A 161 -10.83 -13.96 12.69
C GLU A 161 -12.23 -14.32 12.18
N GLY A 162 -13.28 -13.94 12.90
CA GLY A 162 -14.67 -14.20 12.51
C GLY A 162 -15.04 -13.43 11.23
N TYR A 163 -14.66 -12.16 11.16
CA TYR A 163 -14.82 -11.34 9.95
C TYR A 163 -14.05 -11.95 8.77
N LEU A 164 -12.77 -12.26 8.97
CA LEU A 164 -11.91 -12.82 7.93
C LEU A 164 -12.48 -14.14 7.40
N LYS A 165 -12.86 -15.07 8.27
CA LYS A 165 -13.43 -16.37 7.89
C LYS A 165 -14.72 -16.22 7.08
N SER A 166 -15.62 -15.36 7.52
CA SER A 166 -16.95 -15.24 6.90
C SER A 166 -16.93 -14.45 5.61
N LEU A 167 -16.14 -13.38 5.53
CA LEU A 167 -16.21 -12.42 4.42
C LEU A 167 -15.08 -12.56 3.41
N LEU A 168 -13.93 -13.10 3.80
CA LEU A 168 -12.75 -13.19 2.91
C LEU A 168 -12.33 -14.64 2.64
N ASP A 169 -12.11 -15.47 3.69
CA ASP A 169 -11.56 -16.82 3.50
C ASP A 169 -12.46 -17.70 2.61
N VAL A 170 -13.76 -17.73 2.89
CA VAL A 170 -14.70 -18.58 2.14
C VAL A 170 -14.72 -18.24 0.64
N PRO A 171 -14.99 -17.00 0.22
CA PRO A 171 -15.02 -16.67 -1.21
C PRO A 171 -13.65 -16.77 -1.88
N LEU A 172 -12.56 -16.41 -1.21
CA LEU A 172 -11.22 -16.54 -1.75
C LEU A 172 -10.80 -18.00 -1.93
N LEU A 173 -11.14 -18.87 -0.99
CA LEU A 173 -10.88 -20.30 -1.10
C LEU A 173 -11.65 -20.93 -2.25
N GLU A 174 -12.93 -20.57 -2.44
CA GLU A 174 -13.75 -21.07 -3.54
C GLU A 174 -13.25 -20.57 -4.91
N ALA A 175 -12.72 -19.34 -4.97
CA ALA A 175 -12.06 -18.82 -6.17
C ALA A 175 -10.74 -19.56 -6.46
N ALA A 176 -9.91 -19.77 -5.43
CA ALA A 176 -8.63 -20.46 -5.57
C ALA A 176 -8.77 -21.92 -6.06
N LYS A 177 -9.78 -22.66 -5.54
CA LYS A 177 -10.12 -24.02 -6.00
C LYS A 177 -10.42 -24.08 -7.50
N ARG A 178 -10.80 -22.97 -8.12
CA ARG A 178 -11.18 -22.86 -9.53
C ARG A 178 -10.17 -22.10 -10.38
N ASN A 179 -9.01 -21.79 -9.81
CA ASN A 179 -7.96 -20.97 -10.44
C ASN A 179 -8.47 -19.60 -10.92
N ILE A 180 -9.37 -18.98 -10.18
CA ILE A 180 -9.87 -17.64 -10.44
C ILE A 180 -8.91 -16.65 -9.78
N ALA A 181 -8.35 -15.72 -10.57
CA ALA A 181 -7.52 -14.64 -10.08
C ALA A 181 -8.40 -13.60 -9.38
N VAL A 182 -8.20 -13.37 -8.08
CA VAL A 182 -8.95 -12.35 -7.34
C VAL A 182 -8.08 -11.13 -7.11
N ALA A 183 -8.62 -9.94 -7.45
CA ALA A 183 -8.05 -8.65 -7.10
C ALA A 183 -8.81 -8.06 -5.89
N ALA A 184 -8.08 -7.76 -4.82
CA ALA A 184 -8.64 -7.13 -3.63
C ALA A 184 -8.69 -5.61 -3.78
N ILE A 185 -9.88 -5.02 -3.65
CA ILE A 185 -10.09 -3.57 -3.59
C ILE A 185 -9.91 -3.14 -2.14
N ILE A 186 -8.84 -2.43 -1.86
CA ILE A 186 -8.49 -1.99 -0.50
C ILE A 186 -9.22 -0.71 -0.15
N LEU A 187 -9.95 -0.72 0.95
CA LEU A 187 -10.78 0.38 1.39
C LEU A 187 -10.44 0.77 2.83
N VAL A 188 -10.48 2.08 3.10
CA VAL A 188 -10.27 2.67 4.43
C VAL A 188 -11.47 3.53 4.78
N GLU A 189 -12.26 3.10 5.74
CA GLU A 189 -13.40 3.90 6.23
C GLU A 189 -12.93 5.05 7.12
N PRO A 190 -13.72 6.14 7.20
CA PRO A 190 -13.47 7.18 8.18
C PRO A 190 -13.60 6.65 9.61
N ALA A 191 -12.83 7.23 10.54
CA ALA A 191 -12.69 6.77 11.92
C ALA A 191 -14.04 6.50 12.63
N ALA A 192 -15.04 7.32 12.37
CA ALA A 192 -16.37 7.17 12.95
C ALA A 192 -17.12 5.89 12.52
N LYS A 193 -16.67 5.23 11.44
CA LYS A 193 -17.27 3.99 10.93
C LYS A 193 -16.42 2.75 11.22
N CYS A 194 -15.21 2.93 11.72
CA CYS A 194 -14.30 1.84 12.02
C CYS A 194 -14.77 1.02 13.22
N VAL A 195 -14.51 -0.28 13.21
CA VAL A 195 -14.81 -1.17 14.35
C VAL A 195 -13.95 -0.83 15.58
N ASP A 196 -12.80 -0.20 15.36
CA ASP A 196 -11.93 0.41 16.36
C ASP A 196 -11.69 1.87 15.98
N PRO A 197 -12.35 2.84 16.65
CA PRO A 197 -12.19 4.26 16.34
C PRO A 197 -10.76 4.79 16.51
N ASP A 198 -10.00 4.26 17.46
CA ASP A 198 -8.61 4.68 17.70
C ASP A 198 -7.70 4.25 16.55
N LEU A 199 -7.88 3.03 16.05
CA LEU A 199 -7.25 2.59 14.81
C LEU A 199 -7.71 3.43 13.62
N GLY A 200 -9.00 3.75 13.57
CA GLY A 200 -9.57 4.62 12.53
C GLY A 200 -8.89 5.99 12.49
N VAL A 201 -8.58 6.59 13.63
CA VAL A 201 -7.83 7.87 13.71
C VAL A 201 -6.42 7.75 13.13
N LEU A 202 -5.75 6.61 13.33
CA LEU A 202 -4.43 6.38 12.74
C LEU A 202 -4.49 6.24 11.20
N LEU A 203 -5.54 5.62 10.68
CA LEU A 203 -5.66 5.32 9.26
C LEU A 203 -6.34 6.41 8.44
N GLN A 204 -7.22 7.21 9.05
CA GLN A 204 -7.90 8.31 8.38
C GLN A 204 -6.93 9.45 8.05
N HIS A 205 -6.98 9.97 6.82
CA HIS A 205 -6.21 11.16 6.47
C HIS A 205 -6.60 12.35 7.38
N PRO A 206 -5.63 13.12 7.90
CA PRO A 206 -5.92 14.23 8.82
C PRO A 206 -6.91 15.27 8.27
N ASP A 207 -6.87 15.52 6.97
CA ASP A 207 -7.73 16.48 6.30
C ASP A 207 -8.99 15.84 5.69
N TYR A 208 -9.38 14.64 6.18
CA TYR A 208 -10.67 14.07 5.80
C TYR A 208 -11.81 14.95 6.28
N GLU A 209 -12.72 15.31 5.38
CA GLU A 209 -13.88 16.14 5.68
C GLU A 209 -15.18 15.33 5.61
N ARG A 210 -15.36 14.58 4.53
CA ARG A 210 -16.59 13.83 4.21
C ARG A 210 -16.34 12.82 3.10
N GLY A 211 -17.26 11.92 2.89
CA GLY A 211 -17.18 10.91 1.83
C GLY A 211 -17.49 9.51 2.35
N VAL A 212 -17.39 8.55 1.48
CA VAL A 212 -17.61 7.12 1.81
C VAL A 212 -16.38 6.55 2.46
N TYR A 213 -15.21 6.82 1.86
CA TYR A 213 -13.89 6.37 2.30
C TYR A 213 -12.90 7.54 2.39
N THR A 214 -11.84 7.34 3.16
CA THR A 214 -10.74 8.29 3.33
C THR A 214 -9.50 7.85 2.55
N MET A 215 -8.67 8.80 2.13
CA MET A 215 -7.28 8.52 1.80
C MET A 215 -6.56 8.02 3.06
N PRO A 216 -5.67 7.02 2.97
CA PRO A 216 -4.90 6.60 4.14
C PRO A 216 -3.98 7.72 4.64
N ASN A 217 -3.79 7.74 5.94
CA ASN A 217 -2.89 8.68 6.61
C ASN A 217 -1.42 8.25 6.38
N MET A 218 -0.70 9.09 5.64
CA MET A 218 0.73 8.91 5.36
C MET A 218 1.59 9.98 6.05
N THR A 219 1.06 10.67 7.08
CA THR A 219 1.73 11.85 7.66
C THR A 219 2.53 11.55 8.91
N THR A 220 2.41 10.36 9.50
CA THR A 220 3.16 9.94 10.69
C THR A 220 3.74 8.54 10.52
N LEU A 221 4.85 8.26 11.23
CA LEU A 221 5.46 6.94 11.25
C LEU A 221 4.48 5.86 11.76
N GLU A 222 3.74 6.18 12.81
CA GLU A 222 2.78 5.24 13.42
C GLU A 222 1.65 4.89 12.43
N SER A 223 1.10 5.88 11.72
CA SER A 223 0.07 5.69 10.71
C SER A 223 0.57 4.87 9.52
N VAL A 224 1.79 5.16 9.04
CA VAL A 224 2.46 4.41 7.98
C VAL A 224 2.63 2.94 8.39
N ASN A 225 3.13 2.66 9.59
CA ASN A 225 3.29 1.29 10.08
C ASN A 225 1.94 0.58 10.29
N CYS A 226 0.92 1.29 10.79
CA CYS A 226 -0.42 0.73 10.95
C CYS A 226 -1.01 0.30 9.59
N TYR A 227 -0.88 1.14 8.58
CA TYR A 227 -1.36 0.83 7.23
C TYR A 227 -0.55 -0.30 6.57
N ALA A 228 0.76 -0.29 6.74
CA ALA A 228 1.66 -1.35 6.25
C ALA A 228 1.35 -2.71 6.90
N ALA A 229 1.04 -2.73 8.21
CA ALA A 229 0.66 -3.95 8.93
C ALA A 229 -0.56 -4.66 8.33
N ALA A 230 -1.52 -3.90 7.79
CA ALA A 230 -2.67 -4.49 7.11
C ALA A 230 -2.27 -5.26 5.85
N PHE A 231 -1.37 -4.72 5.03
CA PHE A 231 -0.88 -5.40 3.82
C PHE A 231 -0.02 -6.60 4.15
N ASP A 232 0.86 -6.47 5.13
CA ASP A 232 1.72 -7.57 5.56
C ASP A 232 0.89 -8.75 6.08
N PHE A 233 -0.12 -8.48 6.90
CA PHE A 233 -1.05 -9.49 7.37
C PHE A 233 -1.83 -10.16 6.24
N LEU A 234 -2.44 -9.35 5.36
CA LEU A 234 -3.26 -9.87 4.25
C LEU A 234 -2.42 -10.70 3.28
N ALA A 235 -1.23 -10.21 2.91
CA ALA A 235 -0.34 -10.95 2.03
C ALA A 235 0.16 -12.24 2.69
N LYS A 236 0.55 -12.21 3.96
CA LYS A 236 0.94 -13.40 4.72
C LYS A 236 -0.17 -14.44 4.82
N ARG A 237 -1.44 -14.01 4.86
CA ARG A 237 -2.59 -14.92 4.93
C ARG A 237 -3.01 -15.45 3.58
N TYR A 238 -3.04 -14.60 2.54
CA TYR A 238 -3.65 -14.90 1.24
C TYR A 238 -2.67 -15.08 0.09
N CYS A 239 -1.36 -15.02 0.34
CA CYS A 239 -0.34 -15.33 -0.64
C CYS A 239 0.50 -16.51 -0.14
N THR A 240 -0.12 -17.68 0.03
CA THR A 240 0.53 -18.91 0.49
C THR A 240 0.48 -19.99 -0.58
N ALA A 241 1.51 -20.84 -0.64
CA ALA A 241 1.60 -21.90 -1.66
C ALA A 241 0.47 -22.94 -1.57
N ASP A 242 -0.04 -23.18 -0.36
CA ASP A 242 -1.13 -24.13 -0.11
C ASP A 242 -2.53 -23.53 -0.29
N ASN A 243 -2.64 -22.22 -0.51
CA ASN A 243 -3.90 -21.49 -0.64
C ASN A 243 -4.93 -21.81 0.47
N ARG A 244 -4.45 -22.10 1.71
CA ARG A 244 -5.32 -22.60 2.82
C ARG A 244 -6.47 -21.66 3.17
N TYR A 245 -6.32 -20.36 2.91
CA TYR A 245 -7.34 -19.33 3.11
C TYR A 245 -7.85 -18.75 1.79
N GLY A 246 -7.45 -19.31 0.63
CA GLY A 246 -7.63 -18.74 -0.68
C GLY A 246 -6.44 -17.87 -1.10
N ARG A 247 -6.58 -17.13 -2.22
CA ARG A 247 -5.49 -16.31 -2.77
C ARG A 247 -5.98 -14.95 -3.23
N ILE A 248 -5.29 -13.91 -2.82
CA ILE A 248 -5.33 -12.58 -3.43
C ILE A 248 -4.18 -12.51 -4.43
N ALA A 249 -4.52 -12.45 -5.73
CA ALA A 249 -3.53 -12.41 -6.81
C ALA A 249 -3.05 -10.99 -7.10
N HIS A 250 -3.97 -10.03 -7.02
CA HIS A 250 -3.72 -8.63 -7.36
C HIS A 250 -4.41 -7.69 -6.37
N TRP A 251 -4.03 -6.43 -6.38
CA TRP A 251 -4.47 -5.42 -5.44
C TRP A 251 -4.95 -4.17 -6.19
N ILE A 252 -6.08 -3.62 -5.81
CA ILE A 252 -6.63 -2.39 -6.37
C ILE A 252 -6.63 -1.34 -5.26
N MET A 253 -5.87 -0.29 -5.44
CA MET A 253 -5.75 0.78 -4.46
C MET A 253 -6.69 1.89 -4.84
N HIS A 254 -7.52 1.94 -4.15
CA HIS A 254 -8.80 2.20 -3.56
C HIS A 254 -9.89 2.05 -4.62
N ASN A 255 -11.05 2.71 -4.43
CA ASN A 255 -12.13 2.70 -5.43
C ASN A 255 -12.21 4.07 -6.10
N GLU A 256 -12.37 4.09 -7.43
CA GLU A 256 -12.68 5.27 -8.24
C GLU A 256 -11.95 6.55 -7.77
N VAL A 257 -10.62 6.51 -7.79
CA VAL A 257 -9.76 7.56 -7.19
C VAL A 257 -9.91 8.93 -7.85
N ASP A 258 -10.42 9.00 -9.06
CA ASP A 258 -10.84 10.22 -9.75
C ASP A 258 -12.08 10.85 -9.11
N GLY A 259 -12.89 10.08 -8.36
CA GLY A 259 -13.94 10.54 -7.44
C GLY A 259 -13.41 10.81 -6.02
N GLY A 260 -12.24 11.45 -5.88
CA GLY A 260 -11.47 11.56 -4.66
C GLY A 260 -12.23 12.11 -3.45
N LEU A 261 -13.18 13.04 -3.64
CA LEU A 261 -13.98 13.56 -2.53
C LEU A 261 -14.95 12.53 -1.93
N SER A 262 -15.29 11.47 -2.67
CA SER A 262 -16.17 10.40 -2.21
C SER A 262 -15.40 9.17 -1.76
N TRP A 263 -14.38 8.75 -2.54
CA TRP A 263 -13.78 7.43 -2.42
C TRP A 263 -12.40 7.41 -1.78
N THR A 264 -11.71 8.57 -1.75
CA THR A 264 -10.37 8.75 -1.18
C THR A 264 -10.23 10.15 -0.63
N ASN A 265 -11.19 10.55 0.23
CA ASN A 265 -11.24 11.94 0.71
C ASN A 265 -10.03 12.28 1.58
N MET A 266 -9.38 13.37 1.25
CA MET A 266 -8.30 14.02 2.00
C MET A 266 -8.45 15.56 1.97
N GLY A 267 -9.71 16.04 1.91
CA GLY A 267 -10.02 17.44 1.65
C GLY A 267 -9.69 17.83 0.21
N VAL A 268 -9.90 19.09 -0.12
CA VAL A 268 -9.56 19.62 -1.45
C VAL A 268 -8.06 19.88 -1.53
N LYS A 269 -7.36 19.15 -2.39
CA LYS A 269 -5.92 19.26 -2.60
C LYS A 269 -5.57 19.53 -4.07
N PRO A 270 -4.43 20.19 -4.32
CA PRO A 270 -3.82 20.18 -5.66
C PRO A 270 -3.59 18.74 -6.13
N VAL A 271 -3.73 18.49 -7.43
CA VAL A 271 -3.54 17.16 -8.01
C VAL A 271 -2.17 16.55 -7.67
N THR A 272 -1.13 17.37 -7.58
CA THR A 272 0.23 16.92 -7.24
C THR A 272 0.31 16.34 -5.84
N ILE A 273 -0.36 16.95 -4.85
CA ILE A 273 -0.40 16.48 -3.45
C ILE A 273 -1.28 15.24 -3.36
N PHE A 274 -2.46 15.27 -3.99
CA PHE A 274 -3.36 14.11 -4.02
C PHE A 274 -2.67 12.88 -4.64
N SER A 275 -2.04 13.06 -5.81
CA SER A 275 -1.36 11.99 -6.52
C SER A 275 -0.14 11.47 -5.75
N ASP A 276 0.63 12.33 -5.08
CA ASP A 276 1.78 11.88 -4.27
C ASP A 276 1.31 10.97 -3.13
N THR A 277 0.28 11.36 -2.38
CA THR A 277 -0.27 10.54 -1.29
C THR A 277 -0.85 9.22 -1.81
N TYR A 278 -1.58 9.28 -2.92
CA TYR A 278 -2.13 8.10 -3.56
C TYR A 278 -1.04 7.13 -4.06
N ILE A 279 0.00 7.66 -4.71
CA ILE A 279 1.15 6.86 -5.18
C ILE A 279 1.91 6.24 -4.00
N LYS A 280 2.08 6.96 -2.88
CA LYS A 280 2.65 6.41 -1.65
C LYS A 280 1.87 5.17 -1.18
N SER A 281 0.53 5.25 -1.19
CA SER A 281 -0.35 4.13 -0.83
C SER A 281 -0.17 2.93 -1.79
N MET A 282 -0.18 3.17 -3.11
CA MET A 282 0.05 2.12 -4.11
C MET A 282 1.42 1.45 -3.95
N ARG A 283 2.47 2.24 -3.78
CA ARG A 283 3.83 1.72 -3.65
C ARG A 283 4.05 0.97 -2.35
N MET A 284 3.43 1.40 -1.26
CA MET A 284 3.47 0.65 0.01
C MET A 284 2.85 -0.73 -0.16
N CYS A 285 1.66 -0.81 -0.74
CA CYS A 285 1.03 -2.09 -1.06
C CYS A 285 1.94 -2.94 -1.94
N TYR A 286 2.41 -2.41 -3.07
CA TYR A 286 3.29 -3.11 -4.01
C TYR A 286 4.54 -3.66 -3.33
N ASN A 287 5.26 -2.82 -2.59
CA ASN A 287 6.52 -3.22 -1.96
C ASN A 287 6.32 -4.34 -0.92
N ILE A 288 5.22 -4.31 -0.17
CA ILE A 288 4.93 -5.33 0.83
C ILE A 288 4.47 -6.63 0.18
N VAL A 289 3.48 -6.58 -0.69
CA VAL A 289 2.85 -7.79 -1.23
C VAL A 289 3.78 -8.57 -2.15
N ARG A 290 4.70 -7.89 -2.84
CA ARG A 290 5.72 -8.50 -3.71
C ARG A 290 6.70 -9.40 -2.96
N GLN A 291 6.84 -9.22 -1.66
CA GLN A 291 7.63 -10.13 -0.83
C GLN A 291 6.95 -11.49 -0.65
N TYR A 292 5.64 -11.55 -0.77
CA TYR A 292 4.84 -12.76 -0.59
C TYR A 292 4.42 -13.39 -1.93
N ASP A 293 4.20 -12.58 -2.95
CA ASP A 293 3.87 -13.03 -4.31
C ASP A 293 4.56 -12.13 -5.35
N GLU A 294 5.62 -12.65 -5.99
CA GLU A 294 6.38 -11.91 -7.01
C GLU A 294 5.56 -11.57 -8.27
N HIS A 295 4.38 -12.18 -8.44
CA HIS A 295 3.46 -11.92 -9.54
C HIS A 295 2.34 -10.96 -9.18
N ALA A 296 2.28 -10.50 -7.91
CA ALA A 296 1.26 -9.54 -7.48
C ALA A 296 1.44 -8.19 -8.20
N GLU A 297 0.34 -7.68 -8.74
CA GLU A 297 0.26 -6.36 -9.36
C GLU A 297 -0.66 -5.46 -8.56
N VAL A 298 -0.37 -4.15 -8.61
CA VAL A 298 -1.16 -3.12 -7.91
C VAL A 298 -1.75 -2.17 -8.94
N PHE A 299 -3.07 -2.05 -8.94
CA PHE A 299 -3.84 -1.28 -9.91
C PHE A 299 -4.52 -0.06 -9.29
N ALA A 300 -4.78 0.93 -10.12
CA ALA A 300 -5.71 2.03 -9.84
C ALA A 300 -7.09 1.69 -10.39
N SER A 301 -8.14 2.10 -9.67
CA SER A 301 -9.52 2.05 -10.15
C SER A 301 -9.98 3.46 -10.47
N PHE A 302 -10.55 3.65 -11.66
CA PHE A 302 -11.12 4.91 -12.12
C PHE A 302 -12.61 4.73 -12.42
N SER A 303 -13.37 5.82 -12.27
CA SER A 303 -14.78 5.86 -12.67
C SER A 303 -14.91 5.84 -14.21
N HIS A 304 -16.15 5.68 -14.69
CA HIS A 304 -16.46 5.70 -16.11
C HIS A 304 -16.50 7.11 -16.73
N SER A 305 -16.29 8.14 -15.93
CA SER A 305 -16.52 9.55 -16.30
C SER A 305 -15.27 10.22 -16.92
N TRP A 306 -14.65 9.64 -17.92
CA TRP A 306 -13.44 10.17 -18.57
C TRP A 306 -13.62 11.55 -19.20
N THR A 307 -14.81 11.85 -19.70
CA THR A 307 -15.14 13.12 -20.38
C THR A 307 -16.25 13.89 -19.71
N ASP A 308 -16.95 13.30 -18.76
CA ASP A 308 -18.09 13.90 -18.09
C ASP A 308 -17.66 14.80 -16.92
N ILE A 309 -18.36 15.92 -16.81
CA ILE A 309 -18.12 16.98 -15.82
C ILE A 309 -19.01 16.77 -14.58
N SER A 310 -19.78 15.72 -14.51
CA SER A 310 -20.79 15.49 -13.47
C SER A 310 -20.22 15.45 -12.04
N ASN A 311 -18.94 15.15 -11.88
CA ASN A 311 -18.23 15.21 -10.60
C ASN A 311 -17.50 16.57 -10.42
N VAL A 312 -18.27 17.65 -10.29
CA VAL A 312 -17.73 19.02 -10.16
C VAL A 312 -16.79 19.17 -8.92
N GLY A 313 -17.03 18.39 -7.87
CA GLY A 313 -16.16 18.36 -6.68
C GLY A 313 -14.76 17.77 -6.96
N ASP A 314 -14.66 16.88 -7.93
CA ASP A 314 -13.46 16.15 -8.27
C ASP A 314 -12.46 16.95 -9.12
N ARG A 315 -12.93 17.91 -9.89
CA ARG A 315 -12.10 18.73 -10.79
C ARG A 315 -11.03 19.56 -10.08
N LYS A 316 -11.24 19.89 -8.81
CA LYS A 316 -10.27 20.68 -8.03
C LYS A 316 -9.24 19.82 -7.33
N SER A 317 -9.52 18.53 -7.13
CA SER A 317 -8.64 17.61 -6.41
C SER A 317 -7.77 16.75 -7.34
N THR A 318 -8.21 16.54 -8.59
CA THR A 318 -7.52 15.64 -9.55
C THR A 318 -6.94 16.36 -10.77
N ARG A 319 -7.07 17.69 -10.86
CA ARG A 319 -6.49 18.51 -11.95
C ARG A 319 -5.42 19.47 -11.46
#